data_1746021fff6e0cb58103f89ca48df11a
#
_entry.id   1746021fff6e0cb58103f89ca48df11a
#
_cell.length_a   1.000
_cell.length_b   1.000
_cell.length_c   1.000
_cell.angle_alpha   90.00
_cell.angle_beta   90.00
_cell.angle_gamma   90.00
#
_symmetry.space_group_name_H-M   'P 1'
#
loop_
_entity.id
_entity.type
_entity.pdbx_description
1 polymer ?
#
loop_
_entity_poly.entity_id
_entity_poly.type
_entity_poly.pdbx_seq_one_letter_code
_entity_poly.pdbx_strand_id
1 'polypeptide(L)'
;TLQRRDKEPNSARVLNSWIAQAERKAGSESGRLGWLIASTVVTAKLQKVSQADQTPYFLLKGGTLLQHRLTHFSRATRDLDGMVRADLDTFIALLDSELAYDWGPFSFTRGSVSLINVPYLEVKPRRFTVSLFLNGVIWRTINVEISPSEGGVGEDIESFLAPDIAGFGIIGPEQLSGIPLSYQIAQKVHAVTDPHNPPASRNDRVRDVIDLVLLKELIEMLGAPHLGDVADSIQETFIFRAMGSRKAGMTARTWPATIQAYPHWEVEFERTAREINFPYSLSESIQLLNSWLLGIQRKK
;
A
#
# COMPACT_ATOMS: atom_id res chain seq x y z
N THR A 1 -8.77 21.74 5.51
CA THR A 1 -9.77 21.17 4.57
C THR A 1 -9.92 22.13 3.40
N LEU A 2 -9.80 21.64 2.17
CA LEU A 2 -10.08 22.46 0.98
C LEU A 2 -11.60 22.67 0.88
N GLN A 3 -12.02 23.91 0.52
CA GLN A 3 -13.44 24.18 0.31
C GLN A 3 -13.96 23.33 -0.86
N ARG A 4 -15.09 22.64 -0.66
CA ARG A 4 -15.75 21.84 -1.69
C ARG A 4 -16.02 22.68 -2.93
N ARG A 5 -15.83 22.11 -4.11
CA ARG A 5 -16.18 22.71 -5.39
C ARG A 5 -17.48 22.11 -5.90
N ASP A 6 -18.38 22.99 -6.34
CA ASP A 6 -19.70 22.57 -6.87
C ASP A 6 -19.63 22.13 -8.34
N LYS A 7 -18.49 22.34 -9.00
CA LYS A 7 -18.31 21.99 -10.42
C LYS A 7 -17.17 20.98 -10.57
N GLU A 8 -17.42 19.97 -11.40
CA GLU A 8 -16.38 19.02 -11.81
C GLU A 8 -15.33 19.70 -12.71
N PRO A 9 -14.09 19.21 -12.70
CA PRO A 9 -13.07 19.70 -13.62
C PRO A 9 -13.44 19.31 -15.06
N ASN A 10 -13.44 20.27 -15.95
CA ASN A 10 -13.78 20.06 -17.37
C ASN A 10 -12.57 19.67 -18.23
N SER A 11 -11.37 19.61 -17.69
CA SER A 11 -10.17 19.19 -18.39
C SER A 11 -9.04 18.84 -17.43
N ALA A 12 -8.09 18.01 -17.90
CA ALA A 12 -6.87 17.68 -17.15
C ALA A 12 -6.07 18.93 -16.76
N ARG A 13 -6.04 19.96 -17.62
CA ARG A 13 -5.38 21.24 -17.36
C ARG A 13 -6.01 21.97 -16.17
N VAL A 14 -7.34 22.04 -16.12
CA VAL A 14 -8.07 22.68 -15.00
C VAL A 14 -7.83 21.94 -13.70
N LEU A 15 -7.95 20.62 -13.70
CA LEU A 15 -7.70 19.81 -12.51
C LEU A 15 -6.25 19.97 -11.99
N ASN A 16 -5.26 19.90 -12.90
CA ASN A 16 -3.85 20.11 -12.54
C ASN A 16 -3.60 21.53 -11.99
N SER A 17 -4.28 22.54 -12.50
CA SER A 17 -4.20 23.92 -11.96
C SER A 17 -4.72 24.01 -10.53
N TRP A 18 -5.84 23.33 -10.23
CA TRP A 18 -6.41 23.29 -8.88
C TRP A 18 -5.49 22.53 -7.90
N ILE A 19 -4.90 21.43 -8.37
CA ILE A 19 -3.93 20.66 -7.58
C ILE A 19 -2.71 21.50 -7.25
N ALA A 20 -2.09 22.13 -8.26
CA ALA A 20 -0.93 22.99 -8.06
C ALA A 20 -1.23 24.19 -7.12
N GLN A 21 -2.44 24.75 -7.18
CA GLN A 21 -2.85 25.80 -6.25
C GLN A 21 -2.97 25.27 -4.80
N ALA A 22 -3.50 24.05 -4.62
CA ALA A 22 -3.63 23.43 -3.30
C ALA A 22 -2.26 23.07 -2.72
N GLU A 23 -1.36 22.50 -3.53
CA GLU A 23 0.01 22.15 -3.11
C GLU A 23 0.79 23.41 -2.70
N ARG A 24 0.73 24.50 -3.46
CA ARG A 24 1.37 25.78 -3.06
C ARG A 24 0.84 26.32 -1.74
N LYS A 25 -0.49 26.25 -1.51
CA LYS A 25 -1.09 26.71 -0.25
C LYS A 25 -0.66 25.85 0.95
N ALA A 26 -0.38 24.57 0.73
CA ALA A 26 0.09 23.64 1.74
C ALA A 26 1.62 23.67 1.94
N GLY A 27 2.35 24.49 1.17
CA GLY A 27 3.82 24.51 1.21
C GLY A 27 4.47 23.22 0.67
N SER A 28 3.76 22.48 -0.18
CA SER A 28 4.20 21.20 -0.76
C SER A 28 4.19 21.32 -2.29
N GLU A 29 5.31 21.01 -2.92
CA GLU A 29 5.42 20.99 -4.40
C GLU A 29 5.66 19.58 -4.96
N SER A 30 5.23 18.56 -4.23
CA SER A 30 5.67 17.17 -4.48
C SER A 30 4.91 16.41 -5.58
N GLY A 31 3.87 16.96 -6.18
CA GLY A 31 2.97 16.24 -7.11
C GLY A 31 2.21 15.07 -6.47
N ARG A 32 2.29 14.94 -5.15
CA ARG A 32 1.68 13.85 -4.36
C ARG A 32 0.16 13.90 -4.41
N LEU A 33 -0.40 15.10 -4.39
CA LEU A 33 -1.85 15.30 -4.31
C LEU A 33 -2.58 14.77 -5.55
N GLY A 34 -2.00 14.98 -6.74
CA GLY A 34 -2.56 14.43 -7.97
C GLY A 34 -2.51 12.90 -8.01
N TRP A 35 -1.44 12.29 -7.48
CA TRP A 35 -1.36 10.84 -7.35
C TRP A 35 -2.38 10.32 -6.31
N LEU A 36 -2.51 11.00 -5.17
CA LEU A 36 -3.49 10.65 -4.14
C LEU A 36 -4.93 10.65 -4.68
N ILE A 37 -5.32 11.70 -5.42
CA ILE A 37 -6.64 11.78 -6.04
C ILE A 37 -6.85 10.60 -7.01
N ALA A 38 -5.89 10.36 -7.91
CA ALA A 38 -6.00 9.30 -8.90
C ALA A 38 -6.04 7.91 -8.23
N SER A 39 -5.15 7.64 -7.27
CA SER A 39 -5.13 6.36 -6.55
C SER A 39 -6.39 6.13 -5.72
N THR A 40 -6.97 7.18 -5.11
CA THR A 40 -8.25 7.08 -4.38
C THR A 40 -9.38 6.66 -5.32
N VAL A 41 -9.50 7.31 -6.49
CA VAL A 41 -10.54 6.97 -7.48
C VAL A 41 -10.34 5.56 -8.05
N VAL A 42 -9.09 5.19 -8.40
CA VAL A 42 -8.79 3.84 -8.90
C VAL A 42 -9.08 2.79 -7.83
N THR A 43 -8.69 3.03 -6.57
CA THR A 43 -9.00 2.12 -5.46
C THR A 43 -10.51 1.93 -5.31
N ALA A 44 -11.28 3.01 -5.37
CA ALA A 44 -12.74 2.94 -5.30
C ALA A 44 -13.32 2.06 -6.43
N LYS A 45 -12.80 2.19 -7.65
CA LYS A 45 -13.19 1.32 -8.78
C LYS A 45 -12.84 -0.15 -8.55
N LEU A 46 -11.62 -0.43 -8.06
CA LEU A 46 -11.19 -1.79 -7.71
C LEU A 46 -12.08 -2.40 -6.61
N GLN A 47 -12.52 -1.60 -5.63
CA GLN A 47 -13.35 -2.05 -4.51
C GLN A 47 -14.84 -2.16 -4.83
N LYS A 48 -15.31 -1.59 -5.93
CA LYS A 48 -16.65 -1.86 -6.45
C LYS A 48 -16.81 -3.28 -6.99
N VAL A 49 -15.71 -3.94 -7.35
CA VAL A 49 -15.71 -5.37 -7.63
C VAL A 49 -15.83 -6.11 -6.30
N SER A 50 -17.05 -6.52 -5.96
CA SER A 50 -17.43 -7.01 -4.64
C SER A 50 -18.25 -8.30 -4.71
N GLN A 51 -18.37 -8.96 -3.56
CA GLN A 51 -19.28 -10.08 -3.33
C GLN A 51 -20.72 -9.59 -3.30
N ALA A 52 -21.66 -10.54 -3.23
CA ALA A 52 -23.09 -10.24 -3.16
C ALA A 52 -23.49 -9.41 -1.92
N ASP A 53 -22.74 -9.54 -0.84
CA ASP A 53 -22.90 -8.78 0.42
C ASP A 53 -22.22 -7.41 0.41
N GLN A 54 -21.75 -6.95 -0.75
CA GLN A 54 -21.00 -5.72 -0.97
C GLN A 54 -19.57 -5.71 -0.36
N THR A 55 -19.07 -6.86 0.10
CA THR A 55 -17.69 -6.97 0.60
C THR A 55 -16.71 -6.93 -0.58
N PRO A 56 -15.76 -6.00 -0.62
CA PRO A 56 -14.86 -5.87 -1.76
C PRO A 56 -13.90 -7.07 -1.86
N TYR A 57 -13.66 -7.51 -3.08
CA TYR A 57 -12.59 -8.49 -3.33
C TYR A 57 -11.21 -7.89 -3.19
N PHE A 58 -11.04 -6.62 -3.52
CA PHE A 58 -9.77 -5.91 -3.47
C PHE A 58 -9.57 -5.20 -2.13
N LEU A 59 -8.47 -5.51 -1.45
CA LEU A 59 -8.04 -4.82 -0.23
C LEU A 59 -6.71 -4.12 -0.46
N LEU A 60 -6.62 -2.84 -0.09
CA LEU A 60 -5.36 -2.10 -0.11
C LEU A 60 -4.32 -2.75 0.80
N LYS A 61 -3.05 -2.70 0.38
CA LYS A 61 -1.88 -3.07 1.19
C LYS A 61 -0.68 -2.17 0.89
N GLY A 62 0.48 -2.52 1.40
CA GLY A 62 1.75 -1.89 1.03
C GLY A 62 1.87 -0.41 1.39
N GLY A 63 2.61 0.32 0.56
CA GLY A 63 2.87 1.74 0.76
C GLY A 63 1.64 2.62 0.54
N THR A 64 0.74 2.22 -0.35
CA THR A 64 -0.51 2.96 -0.62
C THR A 64 -1.42 2.93 0.60
N LEU A 65 -1.61 1.78 1.24
CA LEU A 65 -2.39 1.69 2.48
C LEU A 65 -1.78 2.55 3.58
N LEU A 66 -0.45 2.53 3.73
CA LEU A 66 0.25 3.40 4.69
C LEU A 66 -0.02 4.87 4.41
N GLN A 67 0.01 5.29 3.14
CA GLN A 67 -0.26 6.67 2.75
C GLN A 67 -1.69 7.11 3.07
N HIS A 68 -2.66 6.22 2.96
CA HIS A 68 -4.05 6.51 3.35
C HIS A 68 -4.22 6.57 4.88
N ARG A 69 -3.49 5.74 5.64
CA ARG A 69 -3.52 5.78 7.12
C ARG A 69 -2.81 7.01 7.68
N LEU A 70 -1.73 7.45 7.04
CA LEU A 70 -0.84 8.53 7.51
C LEU A 70 -0.75 9.65 6.46
N THR A 71 -1.84 10.34 6.23
CA THR A 71 -1.98 11.33 5.15
C THR A 71 -0.91 12.43 5.13
N HIS A 72 -0.30 12.75 6.28
CA HIS A 72 0.69 13.84 6.39
C HIS A 72 2.14 13.37 6.59
N PHE A 73 2.36 12.12 6.98
CA PHE A 73 3.66 11.62 7.44
C PHE A 73 4.22 10.44 6.64
N SER A 74 3.51 9.95 5.65
CA SER A 74 3.99 8.83 4.84
C SER A 74 4.85 9.29 3.67
N ARG A 75 5.83 8.46 3.30
CA ARG A 75 6.60 8.65 2.07
C ARG A 75 5.73 8.52 0.81
N ALA A 76 6.18 9.11 -0.29
CA ALA A 76 5.52 8.93 -1.57
C ALA A 76 5.61 7.46 -2.03
N THR A 77 4.49 6.94 -2.55
CA THR A 77 4.43 5.65 -3.25
C THR A 77 4.06 5.88 -4.72
N ARG A 78 4.44 4.94 -5.59
CA ARG A 78 4.18 5.02 -7.03
C ARG A 78 3.26 3.92 -7.52
N ASP A 79 3.18 2.83 -6.77
CA ASP A 79 2.40 1.66 -7.12
C ASP A 79 1.21 1.53 -6.16
N LEU A 80 0.08 1.12 -6.68
CA LEU A 80 -1.11 0.81 -5.92
C LEU A 80 -1.11 -0.70 -5.66
N ASP A 81 -0.76 -1.07 -4.44
CA ASP A 81 -0.67 -2.47 -4.03
C ASP A 81 -1.98 -2.94 -3.42
N GLY A 82 -2.43 -4.11 -3.82
CA GLY A 82 -3.60 -4.75 -3.23
C GLY A 82 -3.51 -6.26 -3.15
N MET A 83 -4.35 -6.80 -2.30
CA MET A 83 -4.65 -8.21 -2.17
C MET A 83 -6.06 -8.48 -2.70
N VAL A 84 -6.24 -9.57 -3.41
CA VAL A 84 -7.54 -9.98 -3.96
C VAL A 84 -8.00 -11.26 -3.28
N ARG A 85 -9.23 -11.24 -2.79
CA ARG A 85 -9.90 -12.33 -2.06
C ARG A 85 -10.70 -13.27 -2.99
N ALA A 86 -10.36 -13.25 -4.26
CA ALA A 86 -10.93 -14.10 -5.31
C ALA A 86 -9.82 -14.63 -6.22
N ASP A 87 -10.18 -15.48 -7.17
CA ASP A 87 -9.29 -15.80 -8.27
C ASP A 87 -8.91 -14.54 -9.04
N LEU A 88 -7.60 -14.36 -9.33
CA LEU A 88 -7.10 -13.12 -9.89
C LEU A 88 -7.61 -12.85 -11.32
N ASP A 89 -7.77 -13.89 -12.13
CA ASP A 89 -8.19 -13.72 -13.52
C ASP A 89 -9.70 -13.42 -13.57
N THR A 90 -10.49 -14.05 -12.68
CA THR A 90 -11.89 -13.71 -12.46
C THR A 90 -12.07 -12.28 -11.99
N PHE A 91 -11.25 -11.83 -11.01
CA PHE A 91 -11.28 -10.45 -10.53
C PHE A 91 -10.98 -9.45 -11.65
N ILE A 92 -9.98 -9.73 -12.50
CA ILE A 92 -9.60 -8.86 -13.62
C ILE A 92 -10.74 -8.74 -14.63
N ALA A 93 -11.43 -9.84 -14.94
CA ALA A 93 -12.58 -9.83 -15.86
C ALA A 93 -13.75 -8.98 -15.32
N LEU A 94 -14.03 -9.09 -14.01
CA LEU A 94 -15.04 -8.27 -13.33
C LEU A 94 -14.62 -6.78 -13.29
N LEU A 95 -13.34 -6.52 -13.06
CA LEU A 95 -12.79 -5.17 -13.08
C LEU A 95 -12.93 -4.53 -14.47
N ASP A 96 -12.68 -5.26 -15.55
CA ASP A 96 -12.86 -4.73 -16.91
C ASP A 96 -14.30 -4.28 -17.15
N SER A 97 -15.27 -5.03 -16.62
CA SER A 97 -16.69 -4.66 -16.69
C SER A 97 -16.98 -3.41 -15.84
N GLU A 98 -16.37 -3.29 -14.65
CA GLU A 98 -16.55 -2.12 -13.79
C GLU A 98 -15.89 -0.87 -14.36
N LEU A 99 -14.72 -0.98 -15.00
CA LEU A 99 -14.00 0.13 -15.62
C LEU A 99 -14.72 0.71 -16.85
N ALA A 100 -15.70 0.01 -17.40
CA ALA A 100 -16.56 0.52 -18.46
C ALA A 100 -17.50 1.65 -18.00
N TYR A 101 -17.71 1.81 -16.70
CA TYR A 101 -18.52 2.88 -16.11
C TYR A 101 -17.63 4.02 -15.64
N ASP A 102 -18.07 5.25 -15.87
CA ASP A 102 -17.37 6.45 -15.44
C ASP A 102 -17.43 6.62 -13.91
N TRP A 103 -16.48 7.41 -13.37
CA TRP A 103 -16.50 7.93 -11.98
C TRP A 103 -16.41 9.44 -12.02
N GLY A 104 -17.54 10.13 -11.82
CA GLY A 104 -17.61 11.57 -12.03
C GLY A 104 -17.06 11.93 -13.41
N PRO A 105 -16.08 12.85 -13.51
CA PRO A 105 -15.54 13.29 -14.80
C PRO A 105 -14.56 12.30 -15.45
N PHE A 106 -14.27 11.15 -14.83
CA PHE A 106 -13.26 10.20 -15.29
C PHE A 106 -13.85 9.01 -16.01
N SER A 107 -13.29 8.69 -17.17
CA SER A 107 -13.39 7.38 -17.80
C SER A 107 -12.06 6.61 -17.66
N PHE A 108 -12.08 5.30 -17.90
CA PHE A 108 -10.96 4.42 -17.55
C PHE A 108 -10.60 3.47 -18.68
N THR A 109 -9.32 3.09 -18.72
CA THR A 109 -8.86 1.93 -19.50
C THR A 109 -7.82 1.16 -18.68
N ARG A 110 -7.82 -0.17 -18.82
CA ARG A 110 -6.78 -1.04 -18.26
C ARG A 110 -5.74 -1.38 -19.34
N GLY A 111 -4.47 -1.32 -18.96
CA GLY A 111 -3.37 -1.82 -19.78
C GLY A 111 -3.24 -3.35 -19.71
N SER A 112 -2.29 -3.89 -20.46
CA SER A 112 -2.00 -5.33 -20.46
C SER A 112 -1.61 -5.84 -19.06
N VAL A 113 -1.96 -7.09 -18.78
CA VAL A 113 -1.61 -7.77 -17.53
C VAL A 113 -0.28 -8.49 -17.70
N SER A 114 0.61 -8.33 -16.74
CA SER A 114 1.87 -9.08 -16.64
C SER A 114 1.96 -9.82 -15.31
N LEU A 115 2.70 -10.93 -15.31
CA LEU A 115 2.98 -11.72 -14.11
C LEU A 115 4.16 -11.11 -13.34
N ILE A 116 4.05 -11.10 -12.02
CA ILE A 116 5.19 -10.80 -11.14
C ILE A 116 5.75 -12.13 -10.64
N ASN A 117 7.03 -12.37 -10.92
CA ASN A 117 7.67 -13.61 -10.46
C ASN A 117 8.01 -13.52 -8.97
N VAL A 118 7.19 -14.16 -8.15
CA VAL A 118 7.44 -14.40 -6.72
C VAL A 118 7.58 -15.90 -6.52
N PRO A 119 8.81 -16.42 -6.32
CA PRO A 119 9.07 -17.86 -6.37
C PRO A 119 8.23 -18.69 -5.40
N TYR A 120 8.02 -18.22 -4.17
CA TYR A 120 7.31 -18.95 -3.12
C TYR A 120 5.77 -18.91 -3.26
N LEU A 121 5.22 -18.07 -4.16
CA LEU A 121 3.79 -18.03 -4.41
C LEU A 121 3.41 -18.95 -5.58
N GLU A 122 2.47 -19.85 -5.34
CA GLU A 122 1.91 -20.73 -6.37
C GLU A 122 1.12 -19.91 -7.40
N VAL A 123 0.20 -19.10 -6.94
CA VAL A 123 -0.50 -18.12 -7.77
C VAL A 123 0.34 -16.85 -7.85
N LYS A 124 0.83 -16.55 -9.05
CA LYS A 124 1.71 -15.38 -9.25
C LYS A 124 0.90 -14.08 -9.21
N PRO A 125 1.40 -13.04 -8.52
CA PRO A 125 0.80 -11.71 -8.57
C PRO A 125 0.73 -11.17 -10.01
N ARG A 126 -0.18 -10.23 -10.22
CA ARG A 126 -0.39 -9.56 -11.50
C ARG A 126 -0.06 -8.08 -11.38
N ARG A 127 0.47 -7.51 -12.44
CA ARG A 127 0.68 -6.07 -12.61
C ARG A 127 -0.02 -5.60 -13.86
N PHE A 128 -0.71 -4.47 -13.77
CA PHE A 128 -1.31 -3.77 -14.91
C PHE A 128 -1.40 -2.28 -14.60
N THR A 129 -1.74 -1.49 -15.59
CA THR A 129 -2.00 -0.06 -15.40
C THR A 129 -3.50 0.23 -15.49
N VAL A 130 -3.96 1.26 -14.78
CA VAL A 130 -5.27 1.88 -14.98
C VAL A 130 -5.04 3.34 -15.34
N SER A 131 -5.46 3.72 -16.54
CA SER A 131 -5.40 5.11 -17.02
C SER A 131 -6.74 5.81 -16.78
N LEU A 132 -6.69 6.99 -16.17
CA LEU A 132 -7.84 7.87 -15.97
C LEU A 132 -7.82 8.91 -17.08
N PHE A 133 -8.94 9.01 -17.79
CA PHE A 133 -9.16 10.02 -18.83
C PHE A 133 -10.12 11.08 -18.30
N LEU A 134 -9.87 12.32 -18.68
CA LEU A 134 -10.75 13.44 -18.45
C LEU A 134 -11.08 14.09 -19.78
N ASN A 135 -12.34 14.01 -20.21
CA ASN A 135 -12.78 14.41 -21.56
C ASN A 135 -11.94 13.81 -22.69
N GLY A 136 -11.68 12.49 -22.62
CA GLY A 136 -10.94 11.76 -23.66
C GLY A 136 -9.42 11.97 -23.65
N VAL A 137 -8.87 12.77 -22.72
CA VAL A 137 -7.44 13.00 -22.58
C VAL A 137 -6.93 12.28 -21.34
N ILE A 138 -5.84 11.51 -21.47
CA ILE A 138 -5.19 10.85 -20.31
C ILE A 138 -4.76 11.93 -19.31
N TRP A 139 -5.30 11.83 -18.10
CA TRP A 139 -4.88 12.68 -17.00
C TRP A 139 -3.76 12.03 -16.18
N ARG A 140 -3.96 10.78 -15.77
CA ARG A 140 -2.95 9.99 -15.04
C ARG A 140 -3.07 8.50 -15.33
N THR A 141 -1.96 7.80 -15.15
CA THR A 141 -1.89 6.34 -15.21
C THR A 141 -1.36 5.84 -13.86
N ILE A 142 -2.07 4.89 -13.26
CA ILE A 142 -1.73 4.25 -11.98
C ILE A 142 -1.26 2.83 -12.27
N ASN A 143 -0.07 2.47 -11.77
CA ASN A 143 0.38 1.09 -11.73
C ASN A 143 -0.35 0.36 -10.62
N VAL A 144 -0.94 -0.78 -10.91
CA VAL A 144 -1.66 -1.61 -9.96
C VAL A 144 -0.98 -2.98 -9.87
N GLU A 145 -0.65 -3.38 -8.65
CA GLU A 145 -0.15 -4.72 -8.36
C GLU A 145 -1.16 -5.45 -7.47
N ILE A 146 -1.62 -6.60 -7.95
CA ILE A 146 -2.53 -7.44 -7.18
C ILE A 146 -1.88 -8.79 -6.87
N SER A 147 -2.05 -9.24 -5.64
CA SER A 147 -1.61 -10.56 -5.18
C SER A 147 -2.79 -11.39 -4.69
N PRO A 148 -2.69 -12.72 -4.70
CA PRO A 148 -3.65 -13.57 -4.01
C PRO A 148 -3.61 -13.31 -2.50
N SER A 149 -4.64 -13.77 -1.79
CA SER A 149 -4.65 -13.81 -0.33
C SER A 149 -3.53 -14.73 0.19
N GLU A 150 -2.89 -14.32 1.28
CA GLU A 150 -1.83 -15.06 1.96
C GLU A 150 -2.34 -15.45 3.36
N GLY A 151 -2.61 -16.75 3.61
CA GLY A 151 -3.12 -17.19 4.91
C GLY A 151 -4.46 -16.53 5.26
N GLY A 152 -4.66 -16.20 6.53
CA GLY A 152 -5.86 -15.55 7.06
C GLY A 152 -5.98 -14.05 6.78
N VAL A 153 -4.98 -13.43 6.11
CA VAL A 153 -4.95 -11.97 5.85
C VAL A 153 -6.25 -11.45 5.21
N GLY A 154 -6.94 -12.30 4.45
CA GLY A 154 -8.17 -11.94 3.75
C GLY A 154 -9.46 -12.18 4.54
N GLU A 155 -9.40 -12.72 5.75
CA GLU A 155 -10.61 -13.01 6.54
C GLU A 155 -11.16 -11.73 7.15
N ASP A 156 -10.29 -10.87 7.65
CA ASP A 156 -10.65 -9.58 8.23
C ASP A 156 -10.40 -8.42 7.26
N ILE A 157 -11.27 -7.43 7.34
CA ILE A 157 -11.19 -6.20 6.54
C ILE A 157 -11.15 -5.01 7.50
N GLU A 158 -10.19 -4.13 7.29
CA GLU A 158 -10.18 -2.85 7.98
C GLU A 158 -10.66 -1.75 7.05
N SER A 159 -11.73 -1.06 7.44
CA SER A 159 -12.27 0.10 6.72
C SER A 159 -11.76 1.39 7.36
N PHE A 160 -11.44 2.37 6.54
CA PHE A 160 -10.96 3.69 6.98
C PHE A 160 -11.52 4.78 6.07
N LEU A 161 -11.59 6.01 6.58
CA LEU A 161 -12.08 7.15 5.81
C LEU A 161 -11.19 7.38 4.58
N ALA A 162 -11.83 7.54 3.43
CA ALA A 162 -11.11 7.90 2.21
C ALA A 162 -10.60 9.36 2.28
N PRO A 163 -9.52 9.70 1.57
CA PRO A 163 -9.10 11.08 1.42
C PRO A 163 -10.22 11.96 0.86
N ASP A 164 -10.43 13.13 1.46
CA ASP A 164 -11.40 14.09 0.94
C ASP A 164 -10.87 14.76 -0.32
N ILE A 165 -11.46 14.42 -1.46
CA ILE A 165 -11.14 14.97 -2.78
C ILE A 165 -12.22 15.91 -3.34
N ALA A 166 -13.25 16.22 -2.54
CA ALA A 166 -14.35 17.11 -2.95
C ALA A 166 -13.88 18.55 -3.24
N GLY A 167 -12.76 18.98 -2.63
CA GLY A 167 -12.11 20.25 -2.95
C GLY A 167 -11.64 20.37 -4.41
N PHE A 168 -11.59 19.26 -5.16
CA PHE A 168 -11.26 19.21 -6.58
C PHE A 168 -12.48 18.96 -7.47
N GLY A 169 -13.70 19.13 -6.94
CA GLY A 169 -14.94 18.89 -7.68
C GLY A 169 -15.17 17.41 -8.04
N ILE A 170 -14.54 16.49 -7.30
CA ILE A 170 -14.64 15.05 -7.51
C ILE A 170 -15.33 14.44 -6.28
N ILE A 171 -16.41 13.71 -6.50
CA ILE A 171 -17.04 12.95 -5.43
C ILE A 171 -16.19 11.72 -5.15
N GLY A 172 -15.51 11.71 -4.00
CA GLY A 172 -14.73 10.55 -3.55
C GLY A 172 -15.60 9.45 -2.93
N PRO A 173 -15.03 8.25 -2.70
CA PRO A 173 -15.66 7.26 -1.86
C PRO A 173 -15.68 7.78 -0.39
N GLU A 174 -16.63 7.32 0.39
CA GLU A 174 -16.69 7.66 1.81
C GLU A 174 -15.62 6.91 2.60
N GLN A 175 -15.47 5.62 2.29
CA GLN A 175 -14.50 4.73 2.93
C GLN A 175 -13.73 3.92 1.88
N LEU A 176 -12.55 3.47 2.29
CA LEU A 176 -11.74 2.49 1.57
C LEU A 176 -11.44 1.31 2.51
N SER A 177 -11.17 0.17 1.91
CA SER A 177 -10.88 -1.07 2.63
C SER A 177 -9.44 -1.50 2.41
N GLY A 178 -8.80 -1.99 3.45
CA GLY A 178 -7.44 -2.51 3.41
C GLY A 178 -7.27 -3.74 4.28
N ILE A 179 -6.10 -4.36 4.17
CA ILE A 179 -5.72 -5.42 5.09
C ILE A 179 -5.58 -4.85 6.51
N PRO A 180 -5.83 -5.66 7.56
CA PRO A 180 -5.65 -5.23 8.95
C PRO A 180 -4.24 -4.69 9.22
N LEU A 181 -4.15 -3.73 10.14
CA LEU A 181 -2.89 -3.07 10.49
C LEU A 181 -1.84 -4.07 11.02
N SER A 182 -2.27 -5.10 11.77
CA SER A 182 -1.40 -6.17 12.24
C SER A 182 -0.72 -6.93 11.09
N TYR A 183 -1.47 -7.24 10.03
CA TYR A 183 -0.92 -7.91 8.83
C TYR A 183 -0.07 -6.97 7.97
N GLN A 184 -0.38 -5.68 7.91
CA GLN A 184 0.48 -4.71 7.24
C GLN A 184 1.87 -4.66 7.91
N ILE A 185 1.91 -4.67 9.23
CA ILE A 185 3.15 -4.77 10.01
C ILE A 185 3.85 -6.10 9.73
N ALA A 186 3.13 -7.22 9.81
CA ALA A 186 3.67 -8.56 9.60
C ALA A 186 4.35 -8.73 8.24
N GLN A 187 3.71 -8.26 7.16
CA GLN A 187 4.27 -8.31 5.80
C GLN A 187 5.56 -7.49 5.68
N LYS A 188 5.62 -6.31 6.32
CA LYS A 188 6.82 -5.46 6.32
C LYS A 188 7.94 -6.04 7.18
N VAL A 189 7.63 -6.59 8.36
CA VAL A 189 8.61 -7.30 9.20
C VAL A 189 9.21 -8.46 8.43
N HIS A 190 8.38 -9.27 7.76
CA HIS A 190 8.88 -10.35 6.93
C HIS A 190 9.78 -9.81 5.79
N ALA A 191 9.42 -8.74 5.10
CA ALA A 191 10.19 -8.20 3.99
C ALA A 191 11.53 -7.58 4.44
N VAL A 192 11.52 -6.76 5.50
CA VAL A 192 12.73 -6.06 5.95
C VAL A 192 13.77 -7.00 6.58
N THR A 193 13.32 -8.16 7.08
CA THR A 193 14.20 -9.21 7.64
C THR A 193 14.65 -10.24 6.60
N ASP A 194 14.38 -10.03 5.28
CA ASP A 194 14.89 -10.89 4.23
C ASP A 194 16.41 -10.91 4.23
N PRO A 195 17.04 -12.10 4.04
CA PRO A 195 18.48 -12.19 3.96
C PRO A 195 19.06 -11.37 2.81
N HIS A 196 20.19 -10.73 3.09
CA HIS A 196 21.00 -10.05 2.08
C HIS A 196 22.24 -10.90 1.81
N ASN A 197 22.32 -11.52 0.63
CA ASN A 197 23.40 -12.39 0.20
C ASN A 197 23.67 -12.20 -1.30
N PRO A 198 24.22 -11.04 -1.73
CA PRO A 198 24.55 -10.81 -3.14
C PRO A 198 25.61 -11.79 -3.65
N PRO A 199 25.54 -12.21 -4.95
CA PRO A 199 24.55 -11.79 -5.95
C PRO A 199 23.22 -12.54 -5.91
N ALA A 200 23.08 -13.57 -5.06
CA ALA A 200 21.90 -14.44 -5.04
C ALA A 200 20.63 -13.72 -4.56
N SER A 201 20.76 -12.86 -3.54
CA SER A 201 19.66 -12.06 -3.03
C SER A 201 20.15 -10.70 -2.52
N ARG A 202 19.42 -9.64 -2.85
CA ARG A 202 19.68 -8.31 -2.35
C ARG A 202 18.44 -7.79 -1.63
N ASN A 203 18.59 -7.46 -0.36
CA ASN A 203 17.52 -6.82 0.40
C ASN A 203 17.57 -5.30 0.17
N ASP A 204 16.60 -4.77 -0.58
CA ASP A 204 16.41 -3.35 -0.85
C ASP A 204 15.20 -2.77 -0.08
N ARG A 205 14.83 -3.37 1.06
CA ARG A 205 13.65 -3.04 1.85
C ARG A 205 13.86 -1.93 2.89
N VAL A 206 14.85 -1.07 2.69
CA VAL A 206 15.17 0.02 3.63
C VAL A 206 14.00 0.95 3.90
N ARG A 207 13.11 1.17 2.92
CA ARG A 207 11.91 1.99 3.13
C ARG A 207 10.94 1.35 4.14
N ASP A 208 10.92 0.03 4.25
CA ASP A 208 10.09 -0.66 5.24
C ASP A 208 10.58 -0.42 6.67
N VAL A 209 11.85 0.00 6.89
CA VAL A 209 12.33 0.46 8.20
C VAL A 209 11.57 1.70 8.65
N ILE A 210 11.50 2.72 7.79
CA ILE A 210 10.75 3.96 8.06
C ILE A 210 9.26 3.65 8.26
N ASP A 211 8.69 2.87 7.33
CA ASP A 211 7.28 2.50 7.37
C ASP A 211 6.92 1.77 8.69
N LEU A 212 7.79 0.89 9.19
CA LEU A 212 7.58 0.16 10.45
C LEU A 212 7.67 1.07 11.68
N VAL A 213 8.56 2.06 11.69
CA VAL A 213 8.60 3.04 12.78
C VAL A 213 7.29 3.84 12.82
N LEU A 214 6.83 4.32 11.67
CA LEU A 214 5.56 5.06 11.57
C LEU A 214 4.36 4.17 11.98
N LEU A 215 4.34 2.89 11.60
CA LEU A 215 3.29 1.96 11.99
C LEU A 215 3.33 1.65 13.50
N LYS A 216 4.52 1.54 14.09
CA LYS A 216 4.70 1.41 15.53
C LYS A 216 4.10 2.62 16.27
N GLU A 217 4.45 3.82 15.86
CA GLU A 217 3.90 5.06 16.43
C GLU A 217 2.38 5.13 16.26
N LEU A 218 1.86 4.69 15.11
CA LEU A 218 0.43 4.65 14.85
C LEU A 218 -0.31 3.72 15.83
N ILE A 219 0.16 2.50 16.05
CA ILE A 219 -0.50 1.57 16.98
C ILE A 219 -0.40 2.07 18.44
N GLU A 220 0.68 2.73 18.81
CA GLU A 220 0.83 3.34 20.14
C GLU A 220 -0.16 4.50 20.33
N MET A 221 -0.39 5.30 19.30
CA MET A 221 -1.37 6.39 19.31
C MET A 221 -2.81 5.87 19.34
N LEU A 222 -3.12 4.83 18.58
CA LEU A 222 -4.47 4.27 18.49
C LEU A 222 -4.80 3.33 19.66
N GLY A 223 -3.80 2.78 20.35
CA GLY A 223 -4.00 1.71 21.35
C GLY A 223 -4.42 0.35 20.76
N ALA A 224 -4.40 0.22 19.44
CA ALA A 224 -4.80 -0.97 18.70
C ALA A 224 -4.04 -1.08 17.36
N PRO A 225 -3.82 -2.30 16.82
CA PRO A 225 -4.06 -3.61 17.43
C PRO A 225 -3.17 -3.86 18.66
N HIS A 226 -3.56 -4.80 19.53
CA HIS A 226 -2.70 -5.19 20.64
C HIS A 226 -1.46 -5.94 20.13
N LEU A 227 -0.35 -5.87 20.88
CA LEU A 227 0.90 -6.51 20.46
C LEU A 227 0.77 -8.03 20.32
N GLY A 228 -0.20 -8.66 20.99
CA GLY A 228 -0.54 -10.07 20.80
C GLY A 228 -1.05 -10.34 19.39
N ASP A 229 -2.00 -9.54 18.91
CA ASP A 229 -2.57 -9.67 17.55
C ASP A 229 -1.49 -9.45 16.48
N VAL A 230 -0.56 -8.51 16.73
CA VAL A 230 0.59 -8.28 15.85
C VAL A 230 1.52 -9.49 15.84
N ALA A 231 1.78 -10.11 17.02
CA ALA A 231 2.61 -11.30 17.12
C ALA A 231 2.02 -12.48 16.34
N ASP A 232 0.71 -12.68 16.44
CA ASP A 232 -0.01 -13.75 15.73
C ASP A 232 0.03 -13.54 14.23
N SER A 233 -0.24 -12.32 13.75
CA SER A 233 -0.16 -11.95 12.31
C SER A 233 1.25 -12.14 11.76
N ILE A 234 2.31 -11.79 12.53
CA ILE A 234 3.71 -12.02 12.13
C ILE A 234 3.99 -13.52 12.02
N GLN A 235 3.63 -14.29 13.04
CA GLN A 235 3.85 -15.73 13.07
C GLN A 235 3.16 -16.42 11.88
N GLU A 236 1.91 -16.08 11.62
CA GLU A 236 1.13 -16.62 10.50
C GLU A 236 1.76 -16.27 9.15
N THR A 237 2.16 -15.03 8.95
CA THR A 237 2.84 -14.58 7.72
C THR A 237 4.12 -15.37 7.48
N PHE A 238 4.96 -15.59 8.53
CA PHE A 238 6.19 -16.37 8.41
C PHE A 238 5.89 -17.84 8.11
N ILE A 239 4.90 -18.44 8.77
CA ILE A 239 4.51 -19.84 8.52
C ILE A 239 4.03 -20.01 7.07
N PHE A 240 3.11 -19.16 6.62
CA PHE A 240 2.56 -19.24 5.26
C PHE A 240 3.66 -19.14 4.20
N ARG A 241 4.52 -18.13 4.31
CA ARG A 241 5.61 -17.92 3.34
C ARG A 241 6.71 -18.99 3.43
N ALA A 242 6.96 -19.54 4.63
CA ALA A 242 7.86 -20.66 4.81
C ALA A 242 7.35 -21.93 4.11
N MET A 243 6.04 -22.20 4.16
CA MET A 243 5.43 -23.33 3.42
C MET A 243 5.62 -23.17 1.91
N GLY A 244 5.34 -21.97 1.38
CA GLY A 244 5.56 -21.66 -0.03
C GLY A 244 7.05 -21.79 -0.44
N SER A 245 7.96 -21.28 0.39
CA SER A 245 9.40 -21.38 0.14
C SER A 245 9.88 -22.84 0.08
N ARG A 246 9.42 -23.68 1.01
CA ARG A 246 9.75 -25.14 0.99
C ARG A 246 9.23 -25.81 -0.28
N LYS A 247 7.98 -25.53 -0.70
CA LYS A 247 7.42 -26.06 -1.94
C LYS A 247 8.24 -25.64 -3.18
N ALA A 248 8.79 -24.43 -3.14
CA ALA A 248 9.64 -23.88 -4.21
C ALA A 248 11.13 -24.33 -4.10
N GLY A 249 11.49 -25.19 -3.14
CA GLY A 249 12.88 -25.63 -2.91
C GLY A 249 13.79 -24.52 -2.35
N MET A 250 13.22 -23.48 -1.75
CA MET A 250 13.93 -22.35 -1.15
C MET A 250 14.10 -22.54 0.35
N THR A 251 15.09 -21.85 0.94
CA THR A 251 15.25 -21.78 2.39
C THR A 251 14.06 -21.10 3.05
N ALA A 252 13.38 -21.83 3.92
CA ALA A 252 12.28 -21.28 4.71
C ALA A 252 12.81 -20.43 5.86
N ARG A 253 12.16 -19.29 6.10
CA ARG A 253 12.48 -18.41 7.23
C ARG A 253 11.48 -18.61 8.36
N THR A 254 11.92 -18.34 9.57
CA THR A 254 11.12 -18.51 10.79
C THR A 254 11.09 -17.21 11.58
N TRP A 255 10.03 -17.03 12.34
CA TRP A 255 9.95 -16.06 13.41
C TRP A 255 10.43 -16.71 14.73
N PRO A 256 11.18 -16.03 15.58
CA PRO A 256 11.57 -14.62 15.54
C PRO A 256 12.71 -14.29 14.55
N ALA A 257 12.71 -13.03 14.08
CA ALA A 257 13.72 -12.49 13.18
C ALA A 257 14.15 -11.08 13.63
N THR A 258 15.34 -10.66 13.24
CA THR A 258 15.90 -9.34 13.56
C THR A 258 16.20 -8.56 12.28
N ILE A 259 16.08 -7.24 12.35
CA ILE A 259 16.42 -6.34 11.27
C ILE A 259 17.93 -6.05 11.33
N GLN A 260 18.60 -6.20 10.20
CA GLN A 260 20.02 -5.89 10.05
C GLN A 260 20.19 -4.70 9.12
N ALA A 261 21.12 -3.79 9.46
CA ALA A 261 21.52 -2.71 8.57
C ALA A 261 22.43 -3.24 7.46
N TYR A 262 22.24 -2.75 6.24
CA TYR A 262 23.13 -3.03 5.13
C TYR A 262 23.75 -1.72 4.61
N PRO A 263 25.06 -1.68 4.27
CA PRO A 263 25.75 -0.43 3.89
C PRO A 263 25.08 0.34 2.75
N HIS A 264 24.44 -0.36 1.82
CA HIS A 264 23.76 0.28 0.68
C HIS A 264 22.40 0.92 1.06
N TRP A 265 21.91 0.73 2.29
CA TRP A 265 20.64 1.31 2.75
C TRP A 265 20.77 2.79 3.14
N GLU A 266 21.94 3.24 3.57
CA GLU A 266 22.14 4.58 4.16
C GLU A 266 21.63 5.70 3.24
N VAL A 267 22.08 5.71 1.99
CA VAL A 267 21.74 6.77 1.02
C VAL A 267 20.24 6.85 0.74
N GLU A 268 19.60 5.68 0.54
CA GLU A 268 18.17 5.61 0.26
C GLU A 268 17.36 5.98 1.52
N PHE A 269 17.81 5.54 2.70
CA PHE A 269 17.19 5.90 3.98
C PHE A 269 17.21 7.40 4.19
N GLU A 270 18.37 8.04 4.13
CA GLU A 270 18.52 9.49 4.32
C GLU A 270 17.68 10.30 3.33
N ARG A 271 17.63 9.87 2.07
CA ARG A 271 16.79 10.52 1.07
C ARG A 271 15.32 10.46 1.46
N THR A 272 14.82 9.28 1.82
CA THR A 272 13.41 9.07 2.19
C THR A 272 13.08 9.78 3.51
N ALA A 273 13.96 9.75 4.49
CA ALA A 273 13.81 10.43 5.77
C ALA A 273 13.67 11.94 5.59
N ARG A 274 14.50 12.55 4.74
CA ARG A 274 14.42 14.00 4.42
C ARG A 274 13.11 14.38 3.75
N GLU A 275 12.56 13.53 2.86
CA GLU A 275 11.29 13.78 2.15
C GLU A 275 10.09 13.96 3.10
N ILE A 276 10.15 13.36 4.28
CA ILE A 276 9.05 13.38 5.26
C ILE A 276 9.44 14.00 6.61
N ASN A 277 10.61 14.62 6.71
CA ASN A 277 11.17 15.16 7.96
C ASN A 277 11.20 14.09 9.09
N PHE A 278 11.61 12.87 8.74
CA PHE A 278 11.68 11.74 9.68
C PHE A 278 12.83 11.98 10.69
N PRO A 279 12.58 11.86 12.02
CA PRO A 279 13.51 12.35 13.03
C PRO A 279 14.66 11.41 13.38
N TYR A 280 14.59 10.12 12.98
CA TYR A 280 15.58 9.11 13.37
C TYR A 280 16.57 8.81 12.23
N SER A 281 17.82 8.47 12.59
CA SER A 281 18.78 7.83 11.69
C SER A 281 18.43 6.37 11.41
N LEU A 282 19.08 5.76 10.42
CA LEU A 282 18.90 4.33 10.11
C LEU A 282 19.25 3.45 11.33
N SER A 283 20.37 3.76 12.02
CA SER A 283 20.81 3.00 13.19
C SER A 283 19.82 3.08 14.35
N GLU A 284 19.35 4.29 14.68
CA GLU A 284 18.34 4.49 15.73
C GLU A 284 17.03 3.78 15.40
N SER A 285 16.59 3.87 14.14
CA SER A 285 15.36 3.20 13.67
C SER A 285 15.45 1.68 13.84
N ILE A 286 16.56 1.06 13.44
CA ILE A 286 16.76 -0.39 13.55
C ILE A 286 16.84 -0.80 15.03
N GLN A 287 17.52 -0.04 15.87
CA GLN A 287 17.59 -0.32 17.31
C GLN A 287 16.20 -0.25 17.95
N LEU A 288 15.43 0.80 17.64
CA LEU A 288 14.07 0.98 18.13
C LEU A 288 13.17 -0.18 17.68
N LEU A 289 13.23 -0.55 16.39
CA LEU A 289 12.41 -1.64 15.85
C LEU A 289 12.80 -2.99 16.44
N ASN A 290 14.08 -3.32 16.57
CA ASN A 290 14.50 -4.57 17.17
C ASN A 290 14.08 -4.69 18.64
N SER A 291 14.12 -3.60 19.40
CA SER A 291 13.61 -3.55 20.76
C SER A 291 12.10 -3.77 20.81
N TRP A 292 11.35 -3.18 19.87
CA TRP A 292 9.92 -3.36 19.74
C TRP A 292 9.55 -4.81 19.35
N LEU A 293 10.27 -5.40 18.39
CA LEU A 293 10.07 -6.79 17.96
C LEU A 293 10.34 -7.78 19.12
N LEU A 294 11.33 -7.52 19.96
CA LEU A 294 11.54 -8.29 21.20
C LEU A 294 10.36 -8.17 22.17
N GLY A 295 9.75 -6.99 22.26
CA GLY A 295 8.52 -6.77 23.04
C GLY A 295 7.33 -7.58 22.51
N ILE A 296 7.17 -7.65 21.19
CA ILE A 296 6.13 -8.46 20.52
C ILE A 296 6.32 -9.95 20.80
N GLN A 297 7.57 -10.44 20.72
CA GLN A 297 7.89 -11.86 21.01
C GLN A 297 7.49 -12.29 22.42
N ARG A 298 7.60 -11.40 23.41
CA ARG A 298 7.29 -11.70 24.82
C ARG A 298 5.79 -11.70 25.13
N LYS A 299 4.94 -11.29 24.21
CA LYS A 299 3.48 -11.25 24.39
C LYS A 299 2.80 -12.56 23.95
N LYS A 300 3.58 -13.49 23.47
CA LYS A 300 3.22 -14.85 23.14
C LYS A 300 3.61 -15.78 24.30
#